data_d57c73923acff37b5ca0ad53e100b2f6
#
_entry.id   d57c73923acff37b5ca0ad53e100b2f6
#
_cell.length_a   1.000
_cell.length_b   1.000
_cell.length_c   1.000
_cell.angle_alpha   90.00
_cell.angle_beta   90.00
_cell.angle_gamma   90.00
#
_symmetry.space_group_name_H-M   'P 1'
#
loop_
_entity.id
_entity.type
_entity.pdbx_description
1 polymer ?
#
loop_
_entity_poly.entity_id
_entity_poly.type
_entity_poly.pdbx_seq_one_letter_code
_entity_poly.pdbx_strand_id
1 'polypeptide(L)'
;MSNLKKSVDFIKEIEKLKSVTRFNRTLDGRFENSAEHSWQGAIAAIVLQDYYPEKLKMEKVISMLLIHDLGEIYAGDTWVFDDEKKIHSHDRELESIEKTMSLLPEEKYLNMKNLWLEFEKGQSAESRYARVIDALVPLINHLEVSQLNYNPDNISADMVLEKKKFIKSESEELWKLTEDLIQESVERGLYL
;
A
#
# COMPACT_ATOMS: atom_id res chain seq x y z
N MET A 1 21.26 -22.55 13.76
CA MET A 1 21.52 -21.10 13.49
C MET A 1 20.94 -20.30 14.64
N SER A 2 21.64 -19.28 15.16
CA SER A 2 21.10 -18.46 16.26
C SER A 2 19.93 -17.59 15.79
N ASN A 3 19.01 -17.25 16.69
CA ASN A 3 17.88 -16.36 16.38
C ASN A 3 18.35 -14.99 15.88
N LEU A 4 19.46 -14.47 16.43
CA LEU A 4 20.07 -13.23 15.96
C LEU A 4 20.49 -13.33 14.48
N LYS A 5 21.16 -14.44 14.11
CA LYS A 5 21.59 -14.65 12.72
C LYS A 5 20.39 -14.72 11.77
N LYS A 6 19.32 -15.45 12.15
CA LYS A 6 18.07 -15.50 11.39
C LYS A 6 17.48 -14.11 11.18
N SER A 7 17.42 -13.29 12.23
CA SER A 7 16.92 -11.92 12.14
C SER A 7 17.77 -11.05 11.22
N VAL A 8 19.09 -11.19 11.23
CA VAL A 8 20.00 -10.49 10.32
C VAL A 8 19.80 -10.94 8.88
N ASP A 9 19.60 -12.24 8.63
CA ASP A 9 19.36 -12.76 7.28
C ASP A 9 18.03 -12.23 6.71
N PHE A 10 16.99 -12.12 7.55
CA PHE A 10 15.72 -11.45 7.18
C PHE A 10 15.92 -9.95 6.84
N ILE A 11 16.70 -9.20 7.66
CA ILE A 11 16.98 -7.79 7.38
C ILE A 11 17.67 -7.61 6.03
N LYS A 12 18.57 -8.53 5.66
CA LYS A 12 19.20 -8.53 4.33
C LYS A 12 18.21 -8.86 3.22
N GLU A 13 17.26 -9.74 3.49
CA GLU A 13 16.26 -10.16 2.51
C GLU A 13 15.31 -9.01 2.14
N ILE A 14 14.84 -8.26 3.13
CA ILE A 14 13.92 -7.14 2.88
C ILE A 14 14.56 -5.95 2.13
N GLU A 15 15.90 -5.92 1.99
CA GLU A 15 16.57 -4.96 1.10
C GLU A 15 16.05 -5.04 -0.35
N LYS A 16 15.58 -6.21 -0.78
CA LYS A 16 15.02 -6.43 -2.11
C LYS A 16 13.76 -5.61 -2.39
N LEU A 17 13.00 -5.25 -1.34
CA LEU A 17 11.80 -4.41 -1.50
C LEU A 17 12.12 -3.06 -2.14
N LYS A 18 13.30 -2.53 -1.90
CA LYS A 18 13.78 -1.28 -2.52
C LYS A 18 13.99 -1.39 -4.05
N SER A 19 14.00 -2.60 -4.58
CA SER A 19 14.13 -2.87 -6.02
C SER A 19 12.79 -3.23 -6.68
N VAL A 20 11.70 -3.30 -5.92
CA VAL A 20 10.35 -3.50 -6.46
C VAL A 20 9.81 -2.13 -6.86
N THR A 21 9.60 -1.93 -8.16
CA THR A 21 9.09 -0.66 -8.71
C THR A 21 7.57 -0.66 -8.79
N ARG A 22 6.96 0.48 -8.44
CA ARG A 22 5.53 0.73 -8.52
C ARG A 22 5.19 1.57 -9.75
N PHE A 23 3.90 1.73 -10.03
CA PHE A 23 3.45 2.52 -11.19
C PHE A 23 3.50 4.03 -10.95
N ASN A 24 3.49 4.48 -9.69
CA ASN A 24 3.65 5.89 -9.36
C ASN A 24 5.08 6.36 -9.57
N ARG A 25 5.24 7.65 -9.83
CA ARG A 25 6.56 8.30 -9.93
C ARG A 25 6.87 9.09 -8.66
N THR A 26 8.11 9.47 -8.54
CA THR A 26 8.62 10.40 -7.54
C THR A 26 8.86 11.78 -8.17
N LEU A 27 9.11 12.80 -7.37
CA LEU A 27 9.35 14.19 -7.84
C LEU A 27 10.52 14.32 -8.82
N ASP A 28 11.51 13.44 -8.76
CA ASP A 28 12.64 13.37 -9.70
C ASP A 28 12.33 12.59 -10.99
N GLY A 29 11.10 12.11 -11.15
CA GLY A 29 10.59 11.46 -12.34
C GLY A 29 10.89 9.95 -12.46
N ARG A 30 11.62 9.35 -11.52
CA ARG A 30 11.78 7.89 -11.47
C ARG A 30 10.53 7.20 -10.95
N PHE A 31 10.43 5.91 -11.13
CA PHE A 31 9.40 5.13 -10.45
C PHE A 31 9.66 5.04 -8.94
N GLU A 32 8.59 5.16 -8.15
CA GLU A 32 8.59 4.86 -6.73
C GLU A 32 8.90 3.39 -6.50
N ASN A 33 9.52 3.02 -5.38
CA ASN A 33 9.63 1.63 -4.95
C ASN A 33 8.72 1.33 -3.76
N SER A 34 8.42 0.04 -3.54
CA SER A 34 7.46 -0.38 -2.51
C SER A 34 7.91 -0.06 -1.08
N ALA A 35 9.23 0.05 -0.82
CA ALA A 35 9.72 0.47 0.49
C ALA A 35 9.46 1.96 0.77
N GLU A 36 9.58 2.83 -0.25
CA GLU A 36 9.25 4.26 -0.15
C GLU A 36 7.76 4.47 0.06
N HIS A 37 6.93 3.74 -0.67
CA HIS A 37 5.49 3.72 -0.50
C HIS A 37 5.09 3.31 0.92
N SER A 38 5.61 2.19 1.42
CA SER A 38 5.33 1.69 2.77
C SER A 38 5.74 2.71 3.86
N TRP A 39 6.89 3.36 3.70
CA TRP A 39 7.34 4.42 4.60
C TRP A 39 6.39 5.62 4.58
N GLN A 40 6.04 6.12 3.39
CA GLN A 40 5.14 7.27 3.25
C GLN A 40 3.74 6.94 3.78
N GLY A 41 3.23 5.73 3.52
CA GLY A 41 1.97 5.25 4.06
C GLY A 41 1.95 5.25 5.59
N ALA A 42 3.02 4.78 6.23
CA ALA A 42 3.13 4.79 7.68
C ALA A 42 3.11 6.21 8.28
N ILE A 43 3.76 7.19 7.63
CA ILE A 43 3.71 8.60 8.04
C ILE A 43 2.32 9.20 7.80
N ALA A 44 1.71 8.94 6.64
CA ALA A 44 0.36 9.42 6.31
C ALA A 44 -0.67 8.90 7.34
N ALA A 45 -0.56 7.66 7.78
CA ALA A 45 -1.43 7.11 8.80
C ALA A 45 -1.35 7.86 10.13
N ILE A 46 -0.17 8.30 10.55
CA ILE A 46 -0.01 9.12 11.77
C ILE A 46 -0.70 10.46 11.62
N VAL A 47 -0.59 11.10 10.46
CA VAL A 47 -1.13 12.44 10.20
C VAL A 47 -2.64 12.43 10.01
N LEU A 48 -3.20 11.37 9.40
CA LEU A 48 -4.61 11.29 9.03
C LEU A 48 -5.48 10.54 10.05
N GLN A 49 -4.93 10.04 11.16
CA GLN A 49 -5.67 9.23 12.13
C GLN A 49 -6.90 9.92 12.73
N ASP A 50 -6.84 11.25 12.89
CA ASP A 50 -7.92 12.02 13.51
C ASP A 50 -9.17 12.13 12.61
N TYR A 51 -9.04 11.80 11.32
CA TYR A 51 -10.12 11.75 10.33
C TYR A 51 -10.76 10.36 10.18
N TYR A 52 -10.36 9.40 11.02
CA TYR A 52 -10.95 8.07 11.05
C TYR A 52 -11.86 7.90 12.27
N PRO A 53 -13.09 7.37 12.11
CA PRO A 53 -14.11 7.44 13.19
C PRO A 53 -13.86 6.49 14.37
N GLU A 54 -13.02 5.47 14.22
CA GLU A 54 -12.75 4.48 15.25
C GLU A 54 -11.41 4.73 15.95
N LYS A 55 -11.31 4.30 17.22
CA LYS A 55 -10.03 4.32 17.95
C LYS A 55 -9.11 3.25 17.39
N LEU A 56 -7.88 3.63 17.12
CA LEU A 56 -6.86 2.79 16.49
C LEU A 56 -5.67 2.54 17.42
N LYS A 57 -5.15 1.33 17.37
CA LYS A 57 -3.81 1.00 17.89
C LYS A 57 -2.80 1.37 16.82
N MET A 58 -2.31 2.62 16.83
CA MET A 58 -1.46 3.16 15.77
C MET A 58 -0.16 2.38 15.57
N GLU A 59 0.42 1.81 16.64
CA GLU A 59 1.56 0.91 16.53
C GLU A 59 1.31 -0.28 15.60
N LYS A 60 0.08 -0.80 15.61
CA LYS A 60 -0.34 -1.91 14.76
C LYS A 60 -0.58 -1.44 13.32
N VAL A 61 -1.25 -0.30 13.12
CA VAL A 61 -1.45 0.32 11.80
C VAL A 61 -0.11 0.58 11.12
N ILE A 62 0.83 1.23 11.82
CA ILE A 62 2.17 1.52 11.31
C ILE A 62 2.91 0.24 10.94
N SER A 63 2.84 -0.78 11.82
CA SER A 63 3.47 -2.07 11.57
C SER A 63 2.88 -2.76 10.32
N MET A 64 1.55 -2.71 10.14
CA MET A 64 0.88 -3.23 8.94
C MET A 64 1.39 -2.52 7.68
N LEU A 65 1.40 -1.19 7.66
CA LEU A 65 1.85 -0.40 6.51
C LEU A 65 3.34 -0.60 6.18
N LEU A 66 4.18 -0.88 7.18
CA LEU A 66 5.60 -1.16 6.92
C LEU A 66 5.86 -2.55 6.33
N ILE A 67 4.92 -3.49 6.47
CA ILE A 67 5.13 -4.88 6.02
C ILE A 67 4.19 -5.33 4.90
N HIS A 68 3.14 -4.55 4.56
CA HIS A 68 2.09 -5.00 3.63
C HIS A 68 2.65 -5.38 2.26
N ASP A 69 3.59 -4.61 1.73
CA ASP A 69 4.21 -4.84 0.42
C ASP A 69 5.38 -5.86 0.45
N LEU A 70 5.73 -6.46 1.60
CA LEU A 70 6.80 -7.48 1.62
C LEU A 70 6.49 -8.70 0.72
N GLY A 71 5.20 -8.94 0.45
CA GLY A 71 4.77 -9.94 -0.52
C GLY A 71 5.26 -9.66 -1.94
N GLU A 72 5.50 -8.42 -2.28
CA GLU A 72 5.95 -8.01 -3.61
C GLU A 72 7.43 -8.33 -3.91
N ILE A 73 8.23 -8.68 -2.90
CA ILE A 73 9.66 -9.00 -3.08
C ILE A 73 9.90 -10.04 -4.20
N TYR A 74 9.03 -11.04 -4.29
CA TYR A 74 9.10 -12.08 -5.33
C TYR A 74 7.90 -12.07 -6.29
N ALA A 75 6.77 -11.48 -5.89
CA ALA A 75 5.58 -11.36 -6.73
C ALA A 75 5.63 -10.16 -7.68
N GLY A 76 6.33 -9.09 -7.29
CA GLY A 76 6.29 -7.78 -7.96
C GLY A 76 5.00 -7.02 -7.63
N ASP A 77 5.03 -5.70 -7.78
CA ASP A 77 3.84 -4.85 -7.66
C ASP A 77 2.83 -5.16 -8.78
N THR A 78 1.56 -5.22 -8.43
CA THR A 78 0.46 -5.44 -9.39
C THR A 78 -0.35 -4.17 -9.56
N TRP A 79 -0.36 -3.63 -10.78
CA TRP A 79 -1.12 -2.43 -11.09
C TRP A 79 -2.60 -2.57 -10.76
N VAL A 80 -3.15 -1.55 -10.07
CA VAL A 80 -4.53 -1.58 -9.55
C VAL A 80 -5.61 -1.76 -10.62
N PHE A 81 -5.32 -1.39 -11.87
CA PHE A 81 -6.21 -1.53 -13.02
C PHE A 81 -5.94 -2.78 -13.87
N ASP A 82 -4.98 -3.64 -13.52
CA ASP A 82 -4.71 -4.91 -14.18
C ASP A 82 -5.51 -6.03 -13.48
N ASP A 83 -6.78 -6.15 -13.84
CA ASP A 83 -7.69 -7.12 -13.20
C ASP A 83 -7.28 -8.57 -13.47
N GLU A 84 -6.64 -8.88 -14.61
CA GLU A 84 -6.15 -10.23 -14.92
C GLU A 84 -5.02 -10.67 -13.99
N LYS A 85 -4.04 -9.79 -13.78
CA LYS A 85 -2.94 -10.09 -12.84
C LYS A 85 -3.39 -10.12 -11.39
N LYS A 86 -4.43 -9.38 -11.03
CA LYS A 86 -5.01 -9.37 -9.68
C LYS A 86 -5.65 -10.69 -9.27
N ILE A 87 -6.18 -11.48 -10.20
CA ILE A 87 -6.84 -12.77 -9.87
C ILE A 87 -5.95 -13.69 -9.04
N HIS A 88 -4.64 -13.67 -9.27
CA HIS A 88 -3.66 -14.52 -8.58
C HIS A 88 -2.61 -13.74 -7.78
N SER A 89 -2.77 -12.41 -7.60
CA SER A 89 -1.77 -11.62 -6.88
C SER A 89 -1.65 -12.07 -5.44
N HIS A 90 -2.75 -12.25 -4.74
CA HIS A 90 -2.77 -12.66 -3.35
C HIS A 90 -2.03 -13.99 -3.11
N ASP A 91 -2.23 -15.01 -3.97
CA ASP A 91 -1.56 -16.30 -3.83
C ASP A 91 -0.04 -16.16 -4.03
N ARG A 92 0.39 -15.39 -5.06
CA ARG A 92 1.81 -15.11 -5.31
C ARG A 92 2.46 -14.33 -4.17
N GLU A 93 1.75 -13.34 -3.64
CA GLU A 93 2.22 -12.54 -2.52
C GLU A 93 2.30 -13.37 -1.24
N LEU A 94 1.34 -14.27 -0.99
CA LEU A 94 1.38 -15.17 0.15
C LEU A 94 2.59 -16.13 0.08
N GLU A 95 2.87 -16.71 -1.09
CA GLU A 95 4.08 -17.53 -1.30
C GLU A 95 5.36 -16.72 -1.06
N SER A 96 5.39 -15.47 -1.52
CA SER A 96 6.50 -14.55 -1.31
C SER A 96 6.69 -14.20 0.17
N ILE A 97 5.60 -13.92 0.89
CA ILE A 97 5.59 -13.68 2.34
C ILE A 97 6.13 -14.90 3.11
N GLU A 98 5.64 -16.08 2.78
CA GLU A 98 6.11 -17.31 3.42
C GLU A 98 7.61 -17.51 3.23
N LYS A 99 8.09 -17.32 2.01
CA LYS A 99 9.50 -17.42 1.67
C LYS A 99 10.35 -16.38 2.41
N THR A 100 9.95 -15.11 2.36
CA THR A 100 10.68 -14.00 2.98
C THR A 100 10.71 -14.10 4.50
N MET A 101 9.55 -14.35 5.11
CA MET A 101 9.43 -14.39 6.57
C MET A 101 9.94 -15.70 7.19
N SER A 102 10.09 -16.80 6.41
CA SER A 102 10.67 -18.07 6.90
C SER A 102 12.12 -17.93 7.42
N LEU A 103 12.79 -16.86 7.05
CA LEU A 103 14.13 -16.52 7.56
C LEU A 103 14.10 -16.10 9.03
N LEU A 104 12.95 -15.70 9.57
CA LEU A 104 12.79 -15.27 10.95
C LEU A 104 12.80 -16.44 11.95
N PRO A 105 13.10 -16.17 13.23
CA PRO A 105 12.71 -17.07 14.31
C PRO A 105 11.21 -17.33 14.29
N GLU A 106 10.78 -18.55 14.63
CA GLU A 106 9.41 -19.03 14.45
C GLU A 106 8.34 -18.11 15.06
N GLU A 107 8.55 -17.64 16.29
CA GLU A 107 7.61 -16.73 16.95
C GLU A 107 7.44 -15.41 16.15
N LYS A 108 8.54 -14.82 15.68
CA LYS A 108 8.52 -13.58 14.88
C LYS A 108 7.89 -13.82 13.51
N TYR A 109 8.18 -14.95 12.88
CA TYR A 109 7.55 -15.38 11.64
C TYR A 109 6.03 -15.42 11.78
N LEU A 110 5.52 -16.12 12.79
CA LEU A 110 4.08 -16.25 13.01
C LEU A 110 3.42 -14.89 13.28
N ASN A 111 4.04 -14.06 14.10
CA ASN A 111 3.50 -12.73 14.44
C ASN A 111 3.43 -11.81 13.21
N MET A 112 4.49 -11.73 12.41
CA MET A 112 4.52 -10.88 11.21
C MET A 112 3.61 -11.42 10.10
N LYS A 113 3.57 -12.74 9.88
CA LYS A 113 2.65 -13.36 8.91
C LYS A 113 1.19 -13.11 9.29
N ASN A 114 0.83 -13.27 10.57
CA ASN A 114 -0.53 -13.00 11.04
C ASN A 114 -0.91 -11.53 10.86
N LEU A 115 0.02 -10.61 11.09
CA LEU A 115 -0.21 -9.18 10.90
C LEU A 115 -0.42 -8.85 9.42
N TRP A 116 0.35 -9.44 8.51
CA TRP A 116 0.16 -9.32 7.06
C TRP A 116 -1.20 -9.90 6.63
N LEU A 117 -1.55 -11.11 7.08
CA LEU A 117 -2.84 -11.72 6.78
C LEU A 117 -4.02 -10.89 7.33
N GLU A 118 -3.85 -10.22 8.45
CA GLU A 118 -4.88 -9.33 9.00
C GLU A 118 -5.06 -8.08 8.13
N PHE A 119 -3.97 -7.49 7.62
CA PHE A 119 -4.03 -6.41 6.65
C PHE A 119 -4.79 -6.85 5.38
N GLU A 120 -4.45 -8.00 4.82
CA GLU A 120 -5.11 -8.55 3.63
C GLU A 120 -6.60 -8.77 3.83
N LYS A 121 -7.01 -9.31 4.98
CA LYS A 121 -8.43 -9.55 5.29
C LYS A 121 -9.24 -8.27 5.48
N GLY A 122 -8.64 -7.17 5.92
CA GLY A 122 -9.31 -5.89 6.10
C GLY A 122 -10.50 -5.92 7.05
N GLN A 123 -10.44 -6.69 8.15
CA GLN A 123 -11.58 -6.87 9.05
C GLN A 123 -11.48 -6.07 10.34
N SER A 124 -10.30 -5.88 10.91
CA SER A 124 -10.11 -5.03 12.09
C SER A 124 -10.10 -3.55 11.72
N ALA A 125 -10.42 -2.67 12.67
CA ALA A 125 -10.37 -1.23 12.46
C ALA A 125 -8.98 -0.78 11.96
N GLU A 126 -7.93 -1.34 12.55
CA GLU A 126 -6.55 -1.04 12.16
C GLU A 126 -6.25 -1.46 10.72
N SER A 127 -6.69 -2.66 10.31
CA SER A 127 -6.45 -3.13 8.93
C SER A 127 -7.28 -2.36 7.90
N ARG A 128 -8.54 -2.03 8.22
CA ARG A 128 -9.38 -1.21 7.34
C ARG A 128 -8.78 0.19 7.14
N TYR A 129 -8.37 0.84 8.24
CA TYR A 129 -7.70 2.13 8.16
C TYR A 129 -6.38 2.07 7.39
N ALA A 130 -5.52 1.08 7.67
CA ALA A 130 -4.27 0.91 6.94
C ALA A 130 -4.51 0.79 5.42
N ARG A 131 -5.52 0.03 4.99
CA ARG A 131 -5.91 -0.11 3.58
C ARG A 131 -6.47 1.20 2.98
N VAL A 132 -7.16 2.01 3.78
CA VAL A 132 -7.57 3.36 3.35
C VAL A 132 -6.35 4.23 3.07
N ILE A 133 -5.37 4.23 3.96
CA ILE A 133 -4.13 5.00 3.78
C ILE A 133 -3.32 4.50 2.58
N ASP A 134 -3.14 3.20 2.45
CA ASP A 134 -2.50 2.57 1.29
C ASP A 134 -3.16 3.01 -0.03
N ALA A 135 -4.49 3.11 -0.05
CA ALA A 135 -5.23 3.56 -1.22
C ALA A 135 -5.16 5.06 -1.49
N LEU A 136 -5.01 5.92 -0.45
CA LEU A 136 -4.97 7.37 -0.57
C LEU A 136 -3.59 7.90 -1.00
N VAL A 137 -2.52 7.35 -0.45
CA VAL A 137 -1.16 7.83 -0.71
C VAL A 137 -0.81 7.86 -2.21
N PRO A 138 -1.08 6.80 -3.01
CA PRO A 138 -0.85 6.85 -4.44
C PRO A 138 -1.66 7.93 -5.17
N LEU A 139 -2.89 8.21 -4.71
CA LEU A 139 -3.72 9.25 -5.30
C LEU A 139 -3.17 10.66 -5.04
N ILE A 140 -2.72 10.92 -3.81
CA ILE A 140 -2.06 12.18 -3.43
C ILE A 140 -0.77 12.36 -4.22
N ASN A 141 0.07 11.31 -4.29
CA ASN A 141 1.33 11.35 -5.03
C ASN A 141 1.10 11.58 -6.53
N HIS A 142 0.10 10.91 -7.12
CA HIS A 142 -0.22 11.09 -8.54
C HIS A 142 -0.51 12.54 -8.87
N LEU A 143 -1.26 13.25 -8.03
CA LEU A 143 -1.58 14.65 -8.20
C LEU A 143 -0.33 15.55 -8.11
N GLU A 144 0.59 15.23 -7.20
CA GLU A 144 1.80 16.05 -6.98
C GLU A 144 2.84 15.87 -8.08
N VAL A 145 3.02 14.66 -8.62
CA VAL A 145 4.14 14.36 -9.53
C VAL A 145 3.76 14.33 -11.01
N SER A 146 2.46 14.26 -11.35
CA SER A 146 2.04 14.07 -12.74
C SER A 146 2.09 15.38 -13.53
N GLN A 147 2.48 15.27 -14.80
CA GLN A 147 2.46 16.38 -15.73
C GLN A 147 1.01 16.68 -16.15
N LEU A 148 0.69 17.96 -16.28
CA LEU A 148 -0.63 18.40 -16.75
C LEU A 148 -0.98 17.76 -18.11
N ASN A 149 -2.23 17.31 -18.23
CA ASN A 149 -2.76 16.68 -19.44
C ASN A 149 -2.02 15.40 -19.86
N TYR A 150 -1.43 14.67 -18.89
CA TYR A 150 -0.74 13.43 -19.16
C TYR A 150 -1.50 12.24 -18.55
N ASN A 151 -2.24 11.52 -19.40
CA ASN A 151 -3.01 10.31 -19.06
C ASN A 151 -2.83 9.25 -20.16
N PRO A 152 -1.65 8.62 -20.25
CA PRO A 152 -1.32 7.68 -21.32
C PRO A 152 -2.16 6.41 -21.31
N ASP A 153 -2.69 6.03 -20.14
CA ASP A 153 -3.46 4.80 -19.93
C ASP A 153 -4.97 5.02 -20.04
N ASN A 154 -5.41 6.25 -20.38
CA ASN A 154 -6.82 6.65 -20.50
C ASN A 154 -7.66 6.29 -19.25
N ILE A 155 -7.10 6.50 -18.07
CA ILE A 155 -7.79 6.25 -16.80
C ILE A 155 -8.89 7.30 -16.63
N SER A 156 -10.13 6.86 -16.36
CA SER A 156 -11.23 7.76 -16.05
C SER A 156 -11.42 7.95 -14.55
N ALA A 157 -12.03 9.08 -14.18
CA ALA A 157 -12.42 9.36 -12.79
C ALA A 157 -13.31 8.24 -12.24
N ASP A 158 -14.26 7.73 -13.03
CA ASP A 158 -15.14 6.62 -12.61
C ASP A 158 -14.37 5.34 -12.30
N MET A 159 -13.34 5.01 -13.07
CA MET A 159 -12.48 3.85 -12.78
C MET A 159 -11.78 4.00 -11.43
N VAL A 160 -11.27 5.19 -11.14
CA VAL A 160 -10.58 5.46 -9.87
C VAL A 160 -11.58 5.45 -8.70
N LEU A 161 -12.72 6.10 -8.84
CA LEU A 161 -13.79 6.11 -7.84
C LEU A 161 -14.25 4.69 -7.51
N GLU A 162 -14.45 3.84 -8.51
CA GLU A 162 -14.86 2.44 -8.28
C GLU A 162 -13.82 1.66 -7.48
N LYS A 163 -12.52 1.84 -7.75
CA LYS A 163 -11.45 1.19 -6.98
C LYS A 163 -11.32 1.73 -5.55
N LYS A 164 -11.74 2.97 -5.30
CA LYS A 164 -11.60 3.65 -4.00
C LYS A 164 -12.91 3.71 -3.19
N LYS A 165 -14.05 3.26 -3.74
CA LYS A 165 -15.37 3.41 -3.10
C LYS A 165 -15.49 2.78 -1.71
N PHE A 166 -14.65 1.81 -1.36
CA PHE A 166 -14.64 1.21 -0.03
C PHE A 166 -14.28 2.24 1.06
N ILE A 167 -13.52 3.30 0.74
CA ILE A 167 -13.16 4.38 1.67
C ILE A 167 -14.42 5.06 2.22
N LYS A 168 -15.48 5.14 1.41
CA LYS A 168 -16.75 5.77 1.81
C LYS A 168 -17.40 5.10 3.02
N SER A 169 -17.29 3.77 3.14
CA SER A 169 -17.81 3.03 4.29
C SER A 169 -16.92 3.13 5.52
N GLU A 170 -15.67 3.55 5.36
CA GLU A 170 -14.68 3.63 6.44
C GLU A 170 -14.60 5.02 7.08
N SER A 171 -14.63 6.09 6.28
CA SER A 171 -14.61 7.47 6.75
C SER A 171 -15.21 8.41 5.72
N GLU A 172 -16.23 9.16 6.12
CA GLU A 172 -16.87 10.17 5.28
C GLU A 172 -15.90 11.32 4.93
N GLU A 173 -15.04 11.72 5.88
CA GLU A 173 -14.07 12.80 5.67
C GLU A 173 -12.97 12.38 4.69
N LEU A 174 -12.42 11.16 4.84
CA LEU A 174 -11.41 10.65 3.92
C LEU A 174 -12.01 10.30 2.54
N TRP A 175 -13.29 9.93 2.49
CA TRP A 175 -14.00 9.78 1.22
C TRP A 175 -14.15 11.12 0.49
N LYS A 176 -14.57 12.17 1.20
CA LYS A 176 -14.64 13.51 0.61
C LYS A 176 -13.28 13.98 0.09
N LEU A 177 -12.21 13.78 0.85
CA LEU A 177 -10.86 14.03 0.36
C LEU A 177 -10.55 13.24 -0.92
N THR A 178 -10.97 11.98 -0.99
CA THR A 178 -10.79 11.14 -2.19
C THR A 178 -11.49 11.75 -3.41
N GLU A 179 -12.76 12.19 -3.25
CA GLU A 179 -13.52 12.83 -4.31
C GLU A 179 -12.87 14.14 -4.77
N ASP A 180 -12.43 14.98 -3.82
CA ASP A 180 -11.76 16.26 -4.11
C ASP A 180 -10.45 16.04 -4.88
N LEU A 181 -9.62 15.07 -4.51
CA LEU A 181 -8.38 14.72 -5.20
C LEU A 181 -8.62 14.19 -6.62
N ILE A 182 -9.66 13.38 -6.80
CA ILE A 182 -10.03 12.87 -8.12
C ILE A 182 -10.55 14.01 -9.01
N GLN A 183 -11.39 14.90 -8.48
CA GLN A 183 -11.89 16.05 -9.19
C GLN A 183 -10.74 16.98 -9.64
N GLU A 184 -9.80 17.29 -8.76
CA GLU A 184 -8.60 18.05 -9.11
C GLU A 184 -7.77 17.34 -10.19
N SER A 185 -7.66 16.03 -10.14
CA SER A 185 -6.97 15.25 -11.17
C SER A 185 -7.65 15.37 -12.55
N VAL A 186 -8.99 15.41 -12.60
CA VAL A 186 -9.75 15.66 -13.85
C VAL A 186 -9.48 17.08 -14.36
N GLU A 187 -9.52 18.09 -13.50
CA GLU A 187 -9.26 19.48 -13.87
C GLU A 187 -7.84 19.69 -14.41
N ARG A 188 -6.89 18.89 -13.95
CA ARG A 188 -5.50 18.87 -14.42
C ARG A 188 -5.27 17.99 -15.65
N GLY A 189 -6.31 17.32 -16.16
CA GLY A 189 -6.23 16.41 -17.32
C GLY A 189 -5.46 15.11 -17.04
N LEU A 190 -5.42 14.67 -15.76
CA LEU A 190 -4.78 13.43 -15.35
C LEU A 190 -5.75 12.23 -15.40
N TYR A 191 -7.05 12.50 -15.34
CA TYR A 191 -8.13 11.55 -15.55
C TYR A 191 -9.13 12.10 -16.59
N LEU A 192 -9.85 11.17 -17.25
CA LEU A 192 -10.97 11.48 -18.15
C LEU A 192 -12.26 11.70 -17.35
#